data_b4cc8b3f3cabeeb73b563f9be4651b97
#
_entry.id   b4cc8b3f3cabeeb73b563f9be4651b97
#
_cell.length_a   1.000
_cell.length_b   1.000
_cell.length_c   1.000
_cell.angle_alpha   90.00
_cell.angle_beta   90.00
_cell.angle_gamma   90.00
#
_symmetry.space_group_name_H-M   'P 1'
#
loop_
_entity.id
_entity.type
_entity.pdbx_description
1 polymer ?
#
loop_
_entity_poly.entity_id
_entity_poly.type
_entity_poly.pdbx_seq_one_letter_code
_entity_poly.pdbx_strand_id
1 'polypeptide(L)'
;IRAEPLVLRYYDMFFPSLSLLVAAKSLNLGPADVKASLGEEVRLGNLRIPTDSLTQMSTFFYKDHGERPAFPVDSFYDVLSGKIPASKYQDKIVLIGATAAGVGAAQVTPVSPAMPPVLTLAHSVSSILQEHFFVTPSWGGYASFGAFVLVALYLIALLPRLSAGIGAAATAVLLATLVGAHYGLMVSAGMWIQLMAAASLLVVGHLLLTTKRFLVTERGKEKSEADSAESNRMLGLAFQGQGQL
;
A
#
# COMPACT_ATOMS: atom_id res chain seq x y z
N ILE A 1 -1.25 13.59 0.49
CA ILE A 1 -1.18 13.46 -0.97
C ILE A 1 -0.20 12.34 -1.30
N ARG A 2 -0.56 11.47 -2.22
CA ARG A 2 0.28 10.36 -2.70
C ARG A 2 0.31 10.26 -4.22
N ALA A 3 -0.65 10.89 -4.88
CA ALA A 3 -0.77 10.93 -6.33
C ALA A 3 -1.01 12.36 -6.80
N GLU A 4 -0.52 12.66 -7.99
CA GLU A 4 -0.65 13.95 -8.64
C GLU A 4 -1.22 13.77 -10.04
N PRO A 5 -2.28 14.50 -10.42
CA PRO A 5 -2.77 14.49 -11.79
C PRO A 5 -1.73 15.14 -12.71
N LEU A 6 -1.28 14.42 -13.73
CA LEU A 6 -0.31 14.95 -14.70
C LEU A 6 -0.98 15.75 -15.81
N VAL A 7 -2.23 15.42 -16.14
CA VAL A 7 -3.01 16.10 -17.14
C VAL A 7 -4.39 16.38 -16.61
N LEU A 8 -4.83 17.61 -16.70
CA LEU A 8 -6.14 18.07 -16.27
C LEU A 8 -6.98 18.41 -17.50
N ARG A 9 -8.22 17.91 -17.52
CA ARG A 9 -9.19 18.30 -18.53
C ARG A 9 -10.00 19.49 -18.02
N TYR A 10 -10.04 20.55 -18.83
CA TYR A 10 -10.91 21.70 -18.60
C TYR A 10 -11.70 21.96 -19.88
N TYR A 11 -13.01 21.76 -19.83
CA TYR A 11 -13.87 21.66 -21.02
C TYR A 11 -13.33 20.62 -22.03
N ASP A 12 -13.03 21.05 -23.25
CA ASP A 12 -12.50 20.18 -24.32
C ASP A 12 -10.98 20.28 -24.50
N MET A 13 -10.30 20.96 -23.58
CA MET A 13 -8.85 21.13 -23.59
C MET A 13 -8.18 20.35 -22.47
N PHE A 14 -6.97 19.86 -22.75
CA PHE A 14 -6.12 19.18 -21.80
C PHE A 14 -4.92 20.05 -21.43
N PHE A 15 -4.69 20.22 -20.15
CA PHE A 15 -3.61 21.02 -19.60
C PHE A 15 -2.64 20.14 -18.82
N PRO A 16 -1.34 20.13 -19.20
CA PRO A 16 -0.31 19.47 -18.40
C PRO A 16 -0.16 20.14 -17.03
N SER A 17 0.15 19.34 -16.01
CA SER A 17 0.47 19.86 -14.67
C SER A 17 1.76 20.66 -14.67
N LEU A 18 1.94 21.50 -13.64
CA LEU A 18 3.15 22.30 -13.50
C LEU A 18 4.40 21.39 -13.34
N SER A 19 4.30 20.29 -12.59
CA SER A 19 5.39 19.33 -12.43
C SER A 19 5.82 18.74 -13.77
N LEU A 20 4.85 18.38 -14.62
CA LEU A 20 5.13 17.84 -15.96
C LEU A 20 5.77 18.88 -16.88
N LEU A 21 5.29 20.13 -16.83
CA LEU A 21 5.88 21.23 -17.63
C LEU A 21 7.29 21.59 -17.20
N VAL A 22 7.57 21.61 -15.88
CA VAL A 22 8.92 21.84 -15.35
C VAL A 22 9.86 20.72 -15.79
N ALA A 23 9.42 19.45 -15.67
CA ALA A 23 10.21 18.30 -16.13
C ALA A 23 10.46 18.37 -17.66
N ALA A 24 9.42 18.69 -18.46
CA ALA A 24 9.57 18.87 -19.90
C ALA A 24 10.62 19.93 -20.23
N LYS A 25 10.50 21.09 -19.60
CA LYS A 25 11.42 22.20 -19.83
C LYS A 25 12.87 21.87 -19.47
N SER A 26 13.10 21.11 -18.38
CA SER A 26 14.44 20.69 -17.98
C SER A 26 15.08 19.70 -18.96
N LEU A 27 14.23 18.96 -19.71
CA LEU A 27 14.66 18.04 -20.78
C LEU A 27 14.73 18.72 -22.16
N ASN A 28 14.57 20.04 -22.23
CA ASN A 28 14.46 20.82 -23.46
C ASN A 28 13.30 20.38 -24.37
N LEU A 29 12.21 19.85 -23.78
CA LEU A 29 11.00 19.44 -24.46
C LEU A 29 9.91 20.54 -24.32
N GLY A 30 9.02 20.60 -25.30
CA GLY A 30 7.87 21.51 -25.29
C GLY A 30 6.57 20.82 -24.92
N PRO A 31 5.47 21.58 -24.75
CA PRO A 31 4.13 21.03 -24.48
C PRO A 31 3.64 20.07 -25.57
N ALA A 32 4.11 20.24 -26.82
CA ALA A 32 3.79 19.37 -27.95
C ALA A 32 4.42 17.97 -27.85
N ASP A 33 5.48 17.83 -27.07
CA ASP A 33 6.18 16.55 -26.83
C ASP A 33 5.51 15.72 -25.73
N VAL A 34 4.50 16.29 -25.05
CA VAL A 34 3.68 15.60 -24.04
C VAL A 34 2.59 14.83 -24.76
N LYS A 35 2.61 13.49 -24.66
CA LYS A 35 1.58 12.61 -25.20
C LYS A 35 0.93 11.85 -24.06
N ALA A 36 -0.36 12.02 -23.87
CA ALA A 36 -1.13 11.35 -22.83
C ALA A 36 -1.96 10.21 -23.43
N SER A 37 -1.74 8.99 -22.97
CA SER A 37 -2.63 7.85 -23.16
C SER A 37 -3.46 7.70 -21.88
N LEU A 38 -4.72 8.15 -21.94
CA LEU A 38 -5.59 8.19 -20.74
C LEU A 38 -5.72 6.80 -20.10
N GLY A 39 -5.44 6.72 -18.80
CA GLY A 39 -5.54 5.47 -18.05
C GLY A 39 -4.36 4.51 -18.20
N GLU A 40 -3.30 4.88 -18.93
CA GLU A 40 -2.12 4.05 -19.15
C GLU A 40 -0.83 4.78 -18.76
N GLU A 41 -0.44 5.76 -19.57
CA GLU A 41 0.82 6.47 -19.38
C GLU A 41 0.78 7.90 -19.95
N VAL A 42 1.64 8.75 -19.41
CA VAL A 42 2.01 10.03 -20.02
C VAL A 42 3.44 9.92 -20.54
N ARG A 43 3.65 10.19 -21.82
CA ARG A 43 4.99 10.20 -22.43
C ARG A 43 5.51 11.61 -22.51
N LEU A 44 6.76 11.77 -22.12
CA LEU A 44 7.51 13.00 -22.22
C LEU A 44 8.81 12.72 -22.98
N GLY A 45 8.79 12.89 -24.31
CA GLY A 45 9.87 12.43 -25.16
C GLY A 45 10.04 10.90 -25.07
N ASN A 46 11.20 10.46 -24.60
CA ASN A 46 11.49 9.02 -24.37
C ASN A 46 11.06 8.51 -22.99
N LEU A 47 10.72 9.42 -22.09
CA LEU A 47 10.36 9.10 -20.72
C LEU A 47 8.89 8.65 -20.66
N ARG A 48 8.62 7.53 -19.99
CA ARG A 48 7.29 6.98 -19.82
C ARG A 48 6.88 7.07 -18.36
N ILE A 49 5.83 7.82 -18.09
CA ILE A 49 5.29 8.04 -16.76
C ILE A 49 4.01 7.23 -16.62
N PRO A 50 4.03 6.11 -15.89
CA PRO A 50 2.82 5.31 -15.66
C PRO A 50 1.77 6.10 -14.89
N THR A 51 0.52 6.00 -15.31
CA THR A 51 -0.59 6.68 -14.67
C THR A 51 -1.75 5.73 -14.39
N ASP A 52 -2.60 6.11 -13.44
CA ASP A 52 -3.85 5.42 -13.18
C ASP A 52 -4.95 5.83 -14.18
N SER A 53 -6.17 5.30 -13.99
CA SER A 53 -7.35 5.63 -14.81
C SER A 53 -7.74 7.11 -14.79
N LEU A 54 -7.27 7.89 -13.83
CA LEU A 54 -7.48 9.33 -13.71
C LEU A 54 -6.27 10.14 -14.20
N THR A 55 -5.33 9.51 -14.89
CA THR A 55 -4.08 10.13 -15.38
C THR A 55 -3.25 10.75 -14.24
N GLN A 56 -3.28 10.08 -13.05
CA GLN A 56 -2.51 10.48 -11.89
C GLN A 56 -1.24 9.63 -11.80
N MET A 57 -0.13 10.27 -11.47
CA MET A 57 1.14 9.64 -11.15
C MET A 57 1.26 9.45 -9.63
N SER A 58 1.70 8.28 -9.20
CA SER A 58 2.08 8.06 -7.80
C SER A 58 3.45 8.68 -7.53
N THR A 59 3.45 9.83 -6.84
CA THR A 59 4.67 10.56 -6.50
C THR A 59 5.53 9.77 -5.52
N PHE A 60 6.82 9.66 -5.82
CA PHE A 60 7.81 9.12 -4.90
C PHE A 60 8.30 10.22 -3.95
N PHE A 61 8.12 10.01 -2.64
CA PHE A 61 8.54 10.95 -1.61
C PHE A 61 9.88 10.55 -1.04
N TYR A 62 10.88 11.41 -1.23
CA TYR A 62 12.24 11.23 -0.71
C TYR A 62 12.28 11.61 0.76
N LYS A 63 12.87 10.75 1.58
CA LYS A 63 13.07 11.03 3.00
C LYS A 63 14.37 11.77 3.21
N ASP A 64 14.41 12.63 4.21
CA ASP A 64 15.63 13.27 4.66
C ASP A 64 16.63 12.22 5.16
N HIS A 65 17.91 12.40 4.84
CA HIS A 65 19.01 11.54 5.27
C HIS A 65 19.77 12.21 6.42
N GLY A 66 19.34 11.93 7.66
CA GLY A 66 19.89 12.59 8.86
C GLY A 66 19.60 14.09 8.83
N GLU A 67 20.64 14.90 8.89
CA GLU A 67 20.54 16.37 8.85
C GLU A 67 20.44 16.93 7.40
N ARG A 68 20.52 16.09 6.39
CA ARG A 68 20.44 16.52 4.99
C ARG A 68 19.01 16.41 4.51
N PRO A 69 18.33 17.53 4.22
CA PRO A 69 16.99 17.51 3.64
C PRO A 69 17.04 16.92 2.22
N ALA A 70 15.94 16.25 1.81
CA ALA A 70 15.79 15.71 0.46
C ALA A 70 15.95 16.80 -0.62
N PHE A 71 15.46 18.00 -0.31
CA PHE A 71 15.63 19.19 -1.15
C PHE A 71 16.16 20.34 -0.29
N PRO A 72 17.30 20.96 -0.68
CA PRO A 72 17.81 22.16 0.02
C PRO A 72 16.81 23.31 -0.11
N VAL A 73 16.54 23.98 0.99
CA VAL A 73 15.67 25.16 1.04
C VAL A 73 16.48 26.36 1.49
N ASP A 74 16.53 27.36 0.64
CA ASP A 74 17.24 28.62 0.92
C ASP A 74 16.24 29.76 1.14
N SER A 75 16.61 30.72 1.99
CA SER A 75 15.80 31.92 2.18
C SER A 75 15.83 32.78 0.91
N PHE A 76 14.66 33.11 0.37
CA PHE A 76 14.55 34.02 -0.76
C PHE A 76 15.22 35.37 -0.49
N TYR A 77 15.12 35.89 0.74
CA TYR A 77 15.78 37.12 1.16
C TYR A 77 17.32 37.01 1.09
N ASP A 78 17.91 35.89 1.55
CA ASP A 78 19.35 35.69 1.50
C ASP A 78 19.89 35.58 0.08
N VAL A 79 19.08 35.05 -0.83
CA VAL A 79 19.39 35.00 -2.28
C VAL A 79 19.32 36.41 -2.88
N LEU A 80 18.24 37.12 -2.60
CA LEU A 80 18.01 38.48 -3.14
C LEU A 80 19.08 39.50 -2.62
N SER A 81 19.47 39.37 -1.37
CA SER A 81 20.51 40.24 -0.77
C SER A 81 21.95 39.90 -1.20
N GLY A 82 22.13 38.85 -2.02
CA GLY A 82 23.45 38.39 -2.50
C GLY A 82 24.28 37.64 -1.45
N LYS A 83 23.72 37.31 -0.29
CA LYS A 83 24.37 36.47 0.72
C LYS A 83 24.59 35.04 0.22
N ILE A 84 23.69 34.57 -0.61
CA ILE A 84 23.82 33.29 -1.32
C ILE A 84 24.12 33.61 -2.79
N PRO A 85 25.27 33.15 -3.32
CA PRO A 85 25.69 33.49 -4.67
C PRO A 85 24.80 32.76 -5.70
N ALA A 86 24.48 33.43 -6.81
CA ALA A 86 23.69 32.88 -7.90
C ALA A 86 24.32 31.61 -8.54
N SER A 87 25.65 31.47 -8.48
CA SER A 87 26.38 30.28 -8.95
C SER A 87 25.95 28.97 -8.25
N LYS A 88 25.40 29.04 -7.05
CA LYS A 88 24.82 27.88 -6.34
C LYS A 88 23.70 27.20 -7.11
N TYR A 89 22.99 27.96 -7.96
CA TYR A 89 21.80 27.53 -8.68
C TYR A 89 22.06 27.21 -10.16
N GLN A 90 23.32 27.35 -10.59
CA GLN A 90 23.67 27.03 -11.96
C GLN A 90 23.36 25.57 -12.28
N ASP A 91 22.79 25.32 -13.45
CA ASP A 91 22.38 23.99 -13.96
C ASP A 91 21.40 23.22 -13.03
N LYS A 92 20.62 23.96 -12.25
CA LYS A 92 19.61 23.40 -11.33
C LYS A 92 18.21 23.89 -11.65
N ILE A 93 17.22 23.05 -11.37
CA ILE A 93 15.83 23.46 -11.32
C ILE A 93 15.60 24.18 -9.99
N VAL A 94 15.20 25.44 -10.04
CA VAL A 94 14.90 26.24 -8.86
C VAL A 94 13.39 26.47 -8.80
N LEU A 95 12.78 26.07 -7.67
CA LEU A 95 11.37 26.31 -7.40
C LEU A 95 11.25 27.39 -6.33
N ILE A 96 10.46 28.41 -6.60
CA ILE A 96 10.20 29.51 -5.66
C ILE A 96 8.78 29.36 -5.13
N GLY A 97 8.61 29.28 -3.83
CA GLY A 97 7.32 29.14 -3.20
C GLY A 97 7.31 29.43 -1.72
N ALA A 98 6.12 29.59 -1.16
CA ALA A 98 5.97 29.84 0.27
C ALA A 98 6.22 28.55 1.08
N THR A 99 7.06 28.66 2.12
CA THR A 99 7.33 27.58 3.07
C THR A 99 6.94 27.92 4.50
N ALA A 100 6.55 29.19 4.76
CA ALA A 100 6.17 29.64 6.09
C ALA A 100 4.85 29.00 6.54
N ALA A 101 4.77 28.66 7.82
CA ALA A 101 3.54 28.17 8.43
C ALA A 101 2.41 29.20 8.29
N GLY A 102 1.23 28.75 7.87
CA GLY A 102 0.06 29.60 7.64
C GLY A 102 0.00 30.27 6.27
N VAL A 103 1.03 30.14 5.43
CA VAL A 103 1.02 30.63 4.05
C VAL A 103 0.84 29.44 3.10
N GLY A 104 -0.35 29.34 2.52
CA GLY A 104 -0.74 28.18 1.69
C GLY A 104 -1.23 26.99 2.52
N ALA A 105 -1.89 26.04 1.86
CA ALA A 105 -2.37 24.81 2.49
C ALA A 105 -1.24 23.78 2.61
N ALA A 106 -0.77 23.55 3.81
CA ALA A 106 0.18 22.46 4.09
C ALA A 106 -0.45 21.11 3.71
N GLN A 107 0.34 20.23 3.11
CA GLN A 107 -0.09 18.95 2.58
C GLN A 107 0.42 17.80 3.44
N VAL A 108 -0.46 16.87 3.78
CA VAL A 108 -0.07 15.61 4.44
C VAL A 108 0.51 14.67 3.40
N THR A 109 1.76 14.27 3.60
CA THR A 109 2.51 13.37 2.71
C THR A 109 3.06 12.17 3.49
N PRO A 110 3.55 11.10 2.85
CA PRO A 110 4.13 9.95 3.54
C PRO A 110 5.36 10.28 4.41
N VAL A 111 6.06 11.37 4.13
CA VAL A 111 7.29 11.76 4.83
C VAL A 111 7.14 12.99 5.73
N SER A 112 6.01 13.70 5.64
CA SER A 112 5.76 14.91 6.44
C SER A 112 4.27 15.12 6.69
N PRO A 113 3.85 15.43 7.94
CA PRO A 113 2.46 15.75 8.24
C PRO A 113 2.04 17.14 7.75
N ALA A 114 2.98 18.02 7.40
CA ALA A 114 2.73 19.40 7.00
C ALA A 114 3.75 19.87 5.96
N MET A 115 3.74 19.29 4.77
CA MET A 115 4.67 19.65 3.70
C MET A 115 4.18 20.89 2.95
N PRO A 116 5.03 21.91 2.73
CA PRO A 116 4.70 23.02 1.86
C PRO A 116 4.45 22.57 0.40
N PRO A 117 3.50 23.18 -0.32
CA PRO A 117 3.19 22.78 -1.71
C PRO A 117 4.38 22.82 -2.67
N VAL A 118 5.29 23.77 -2.48
CA VAL A 118 6.51 23.87 -3.31
C VAL A 118 7.43 22.67 -3.14
N LEU A 119 7.51 22.08 -1.94
CA LEU A 119 8.29 20.87 -1.70
C LEU A 119 7.58 19.63 -2.29
N THR A 120 6.25 19.56 -2.22
CA THR A 120 5.50 18.49 -2.91
C THR A 120 5.76 18.56 -4.41
N LEU A 121 5.75 19.76 -5.01
CA LEU A 121 6.10 19.95 -6.41
C LEU A 121 7.53 19.48 -6.72
N ALA A 122 8.51 19.75 -5.82
CA ALA A 122 9.87 19.28 -5.97
C ALA A 122 9.96 17.74 -5.97
N HIS A 123 9.21 17.08 -5.08
CA HIS A 123 9.13 15.62 -5.08
C HIS A 123 8.55 15.08 -6.39
N SER A 124 7.48 15.69 -6.91
CA SER A 124 6.85 15.26 -8.16
C SER A 124 7.76 15.45 -9.37
N VAL A 125 8.41 16.62 -9.49
CA VAL A 125 9.37 16.88 -10.57
C VAL A 125 10.54 15.90 -10.50
N SER A 126 11.08 15.67 -9.30
CA SER A 126 12.18 14.71 -9.12
C SER A 126 11.76 13.27 -9.42
N SER A 127 10.53 12.85 -9.04
CA SER A 127 9.97 11.56 -9.40
C SER A 127 9.92 11.36 -10.91
N ILE A 128 9.46 12.37 -11.65
CA ILE A 128 9.40 12.33 -13.11
C ILE A 128 10.78 12.17 -13.71
N LEU A 129 11.73 13.02 -13.32
CA LEU A 129 13.06 13.06 -13.92
C LEU A 129 13.94 11.84 -13.58
N GLN A 130 13.71 11.23 -12.43
CA GLN A 130 14.45 10.04 -11.98
C GLN A 130 13.72 8.73 -12.27
N GLU A 131 12.57 8.79 -12.92
CA GLU A 131 11.72 7.61 -13.22
C GLU A 131 11.35 6.80 -11.96
N HIS A 132 11.24 7.47 -10.80
CA HIS A 132 10.84 6.84 -9.56
C HIS A 132 9.32 6.85 -9.42
N PHE A 133 8.68 5.76 -9.83
CA PHE A 133 7.22 5.63 -9.79
C PHE A 133 6.80 4.36 -9.06
N PHE A 134 5.63 4.44 -8.43
CA PHE A 134 4.89 3.22 -8.06
C PHE A 134 3.85 2.94 -9.13
N VAL A 135 3.95 1.76 -9.74
CA VAL A 135 3.10 1.34 -10.85
C VAL A 135 2.07 0.34 -10.35
N THR A 136 0.80 0.57 -10.65
CA THR A 136 -0.22 -0.47 -10.51
C THR A 136 -0.38 -1.15 -11.85
N PRO A 137 0.14 -2.37 -12.04
CA PRO A 137 0.06 -3.06 -13.32
C PRO A 137 -1.41 -3.37 -13.66
N SER A 138 -1.78 -3.36 -14.94
CA SER A 138 -3.15 -3.62 -15.41
C SER A 138 -3.68 -5.01 -14.97
N TRP A 139 -2.79 -5.98 -14.82
CA TRP A 139 -3.11 -7.32 -14.30
C TRP A 139 -3.17 -7.39 -12.76
N GLY A 140 -2.75 -6.33 -12.05
CA GLY A 140 -2.67 -6.31 -10.58
C GLY A 140 -3.99 -6.56 -9.89
N GLY A 141 -5.10 -6.08 -10.45
CA GLY A 141 -6.45 -6.37 -9.97
C GLY A 141 -6.80 -7.85 -10.04
N TYR A 142 -6.48 -8.50 -11.15
CA TYR A 142 -6.71 -9.95 -11.32
C TYR A 142 -5.83 -10.78 -10.37
N ALA A 143 -4.58 -10.38 -10.17
CA ALA A 143 -3.69 -11.05 -9.22
C ALA A 143 -4.20 -10.93 -7.77
N SER A 144 -4.66 -9.73 -7.38
CA SER A 144 -5.26 -9.51 -6.05
C SER A 144 -6.51 -10.33 -5.83
N PHE A 145 -7.40 -10.38 -6.84
CA PHE A 145 -8.60 -11.20 -6.79
C PHE A 145 -8.27 -12.70 -6.76
N GLY A 146 -7.34 -13.16 -7.58
CA GLY A 146 -6.85 -14.55 -7.57
C GLY A 146 -6.28 -14.96 -6.21
N ALA A 147 -5.45 -14.11 -5.60
CA ALA A 147 -4.91 -14.34 -4.25
C ALA A 147 -6.04 -14.43 -3.20
N PHE A 148 -7.04 -13.55 -3.30
CA PHE A 148 -8.20 -13.58 -2.41
C PHE A 148 -9.00 -14.88 -2.52
N VAL A 149 -9.28 -15.34 -3.75
CA VAL A 149 -9.98 -16.60 -4.02
C VAL A 149 -9.17 -17.80 -3.52
N LEU A 150 -7.86 -17.83 -3.75
CA LEU A 150 -6.99 -18.92 -3.26
C LEU A 150 -7.00 -18.99 -1.73
N VAL A 151 -6.93 -17.86 -1.04
CA VAL A 151 -7.05 -17.81 0.42
C VAL A 151 -8.42 -18.29 0.89
N ALA A 152 -9.50 -17.89 0.22
CA ALA A 152 -10.85 -18.36 0.54
C ALA A 152 -10.99 -19.88 0.37
N LEU A 153 -10.47 -20.44 -0.72
CA LEU A 153 -10.44 -21.88 -0.96
C LEU A 153 -9.61 -22.63 0.10
N TYR A 154 -8.46 -22.07 0.49
CA TYR A 154 -7.65 -22.61 1.58
C TYR A 154 -8.44 -22.67 2.88
N LEU A 155 -9.12 -21.59 3.27
CA LEU A 155 -9.89 -21.51 4.50
C LEU A 155 -11.10 -22.46 4.51
N ILE A 156 -11.78 -22.61 3.37
CA ILE A 156 -13.01 -23.40 3.28
C ILE A 156 -12.70 -24.89 3.10
N ALA A 157 -11.78 -25.24 2.21
CA ALA A 157 -11.57 -26.62 1.79
C ALA A 157 -10.42 -27.30 2.52
N LEU A 158 -9.31 -26.59 2.79
CA LEU A 158 -8.09 -27.19 3.29
C LEU A 158 -7.95 -27.06 4.82
N LEU A 159 -8.18 -25.88 5.37
CA LEU A 159 -8.00 -25.62 6.82
C LEU A 159 -8.84 -26.55 7.70
N PRO A 160 -10.12 -26.88 7.40
CA PRO A 160 -10.91 -27.79 8.24
C PRO A 160 -10.38 -29.23 8.27
N ARG A 161 -9.62 -29.64 7.24
CA ARG A 161 -9.05 -30.98 7.12
C ARG A 161 -7.69 -31.14 7.80
N LEU A 162 -7.05 -30.02 8.15
CA LEU A 162 -5.73 -30.02 8.78
C LEU A 162 -5.85 -30.14 10.30
N SER A 163 -4.83 -30.74 10.95
CA SER A 163 -4.70 -30.65 12.39
C SER A 163 -4.42 -29.20 12.81
N ALA A 164 -4.71 -28.85 14.05
CA ALA A 164 -4.58 -27.47 14.54
C ALA A 164 -3.16 -26.92 14.35
N GLY A 165 -2.12 -27.71 14.67
CA GLY A 165 -0.73 -27.30 14.51
C GLY A 165 -0.32 -27.11 13.05
N ILE A 166 -0.67 -28.07 12.17
CA ILE A 166 -0.36 -27.97 10.73
C ILE A 166 -1.12 -26.81 10.10
N GLY A 167 -2.39 -26.62 10.48
CA GLY A 167 -3.20 -25.50 10.00
C GLY A 167 -2.62 -24.14 10.40
N ALA A 168 -2.16 -24.01 11.65
CA ALA A 168 -1.50 -22.78 12.11
C ALA A 168 -0.18 -22.51 11.36
N ALA A 169 0.66 -23.55 11.21
CA ALA A 169 1.93 -23.43 10.47
C ALA A 169 1.69 -23.06 9.00
N ALA A 170 0.75 -23.71 8.32
CA ALA A 170 0.41 -23.42 6.93
C ALA A 170 -0.13 -21.98 6.76
N THR A 171 -0.99 -21.53 7.69
CA THR A 171 -1.49 -20.15 7.70
C THR A 171 -0.36 -19.14 7.91
N ALA A 172 0.58 -19.41 8.84
CA ALA A 172 1.71 -18.53 9.08
C ALA A 172 2.63 -18.41 7.84
N VAL A 173 2.92 -19.53 7.18
CA VAL A 173 3.70 -19.55 5.92
C VAL A 173 2.99 -18.77 4.82
N LEU A 174 1.69 -19.02 4.63
CA LEU A 174 0.91 -18.32 3.61
C LEU A 174 0.84 -16.81 3.89
N LEU A 175 0.66 -16.40 5.15
CA LEU A 175 0.68 -15.00 5.55
C LEU A 175 2.04 -14.35 5.28
N ALA A 176 3.13 -15.03 5.66
CA ALA A 176 4.48 -14.54 5.40
C ALA A 176 4.75 -14.40 3.90
N THR A 177 4.26 -15.34 3.09
CA THR A 177 4.37 -15.29 1.62
C THR A 177 3.59 -14.10 1.05
N LEU A 178 2.34 -13.87 1.47
CA LEU A 178 1.52 -12.75 0.98
C LEU A 178 2.13 -11.38 1.36
N VAL A 179 2.55 -11.24 2.62
CA VAL A 179 3.19 -10.00 3.11
C VAL A 179 4.56 -9.81 2.46
N GLY A 180 5.36 -10.87 2.38
CA GLY A 180 6.67 -10.84 1.75
C GLY A 180 6.60 -10.53 0.26
N ALA A 181 5.66 -11.13 -0.47
CA ALA A 181 5.42 -10.83 -1.88
C ALA A 181 4.96 -9.38 -2.09
N HIS A 182 4.00 -8.90 -1.26
CA HIS A 182 3.55 -7.50 -1.33
C HIS A 182 4.70 -6.52 -1.14
N TYR A 183 5.48 -6.71 -0.08
CA TYR A 183 6.61 -5.83 0.25
C TYR A 183 7.76 -5.97 -0.77
N GLY A 184 8.06 -7.20 -1.17
CA GLY A 184 9.10 -7.50 -2.16
C GLY A 184 8.81 -6.85 -3.52
N LEU A 185 7.59 -6.97 -4.04
CA LEU A 185 7.18 -6.34 -5.30
C LEU A 185 7.21 -4.82 -5.22
N MET A 186 6.82 -4.25 -4.07
CA MET A 186 6.86 -2.81 -3.87
C MET A 186 8.30 -2.27 -3.85
N VAL A 187 9.22 -2.94 -3.18
CA VAL A 187 10.60 -2.48 -3.00
C VAL A 187 11.48 -2.79 -4.22
N SER A 188 11.36 -3.99 -4.80
CA SER A 188 12.24 -4.43 -5.90
C SER A 188 11.76 -3.97 -7.28
N ALA A 189 10.44 -3.91 -7.50
CA ALA A 189 9.86 -3.62 -8.79
C ALA A 189 9.01 -2.34 -8.83
N GLY A 190 8.87 -1.61 -7.72
CA GLY A 190 8.00 -0.44 -7.64
C GLY A 190 6.52 -0.77 -7.92
N MET A 191 6.12 -2.05 -7.84
CA MET A 191 4.77 -2.49 -8.18
C MET A 191 3.87 -2.48 -6.95
N TRP A 192 2.71 -1.82 -7.08
CA TRP A 192 1.68 -1.81 -6.06
C TRP A 192 0.57 -2.81 -6.40
N ILE A 193 0.59 -3.99 -5.74
CA ILE A 193 -0.46 -5.00 -5.84
C ILE A 193 -1.15 -5.13 -4.48
N GLN A 194 -2.49 -5.06 -4.44
CA GLN A 194 -3.28 -5.03 -3.20
C GLN A 194 -3.47 -6.43 -2.59
N LEU A 195 -2.39 -7.04 -2.06
CA LEU A 195 -2.44 -8.36 -1.43
C LEU A 195 -2.91 -8.32 0.04
N MET A 196 -3.01 -7.13 0.65
CA MET A 196 -3.41 -6.99 2.05
C MET A 196 -4.85 -7.43 2.33
N ALA A 197 -5.76 -7.33 1.36
CA ALA A 197 -7.12 -7.83 1.49
C ALA A 197 -7.14 -9.36 1.69
N ALA A 198 -6.34 -10.10 0.91
CA ALA A 198 -6.18 -11.54 1.05
C ALA A 198 -5.51 -11.92 2.39
N ALA A 199 -4.50 -11.16 2.82
CA ALA A 199 -3.85 -11.37 4.12
C ALA A 199 -4.82 -11.13 5.29
N SER A 200 -5.63 -10.07 5.22
CA SER A 200 -6.67 -9.80 6.23
C SER A 200 -7.73 -10.91 6.31
N LEU A 201 -8.22 -11.38 5.14
CA LEU A 201 -9.13 -12.51 5.06
C LEU A 201 -8.52 -13.76 5.70
N LEU A 202 -7.24 -14.03 5.42
CA LEU A 202 -6.53 -15.19 5.97
C LEU A 202 -6.49 -15.16 7.50
N VAL A 203 -6.10 -14.02 8.09
CA VAL A 203 -6.00 -13.89 9.54
C VAL A 203 -7.37 -13.99 10.19
N VAL A 204 -8.34 -13.18 9.75
CA VAL A 204 -9.69 -13.17 10.33
C VAL A 204 -10.40 -14.52 10.12
N GLY A 205 -10.30 -15.08 8.92
CA GLY A 205 -10.91 -16.37 8.59
C GLY A 205 -10.31 -17.52 9.42
N HIS A 206 -8.98 -17.55 9.58
CA HIS A 206 -8.31 -18.55 10.43
C HIS A 206 -8.78 -18.44 11.88
N LEU A 207 -8.80 -17.24 12.45
CA LEU A 207 -9.26 -17.02 13.83
C LEU A 207 -10.70 -17.49 14.03
N LEU A 208 -11.62 -17.09 13.13
CA LEU A 208 -13.03 -17.47 13.22
C LEU A 208 -13.25 -18.98 13.12
N LEU A 209 -12.59 -19.64 12.15
CA LEU A 209 -12.73 -21.07 11.94
C LEU A 209 -12.10 -21.89 13.09
N THR A 210 -10.97 -21.45 13.61
CA THR A 210 -10.28 -22.10 14.73
C THR A 210 -11.11 -21.95 16.02
N THR A 211 -11.61 -20.75 16.29
CA THR A 211 -12.49 -20.50 17.45
C THR A 211 -13.76 -21.33 17.37
N LYS A 212 -14.43 -21.36 16.20
CA LYS A 212 -15.61 -22.23 15.99
C LYS A 212 -15.27 -23.70 16.28
N ARG A 213 -14.16 -24.22 15.74
CA ARG A 213 -13.72 -25.59 15.93
C ARG A 213 -13.47 -25.89 17.43
N PHE A 214 -12.81 -24.99 18.13
CA PHE A 214 -12.55 -25.11 19.57
C PHE A 214 -13.87 -25.20 20.35
N LEU A 215 -14.80 -24.27 20.15
CA LEU A 215 -16.10 -24.24 20.83
C LEU A 215 -16.94 -25.51 20.56
N VAL A 216 -16.94 -26.00 19.32
CA VAL A 216 -17.67 -27.23 18.98
C VAL A 216 -17.04 -28.45 19.67
N THR A 217 -15.71 -28.53 19.72
CA THR A 217 -15.00 -29.63 20.37
C THR A 217 -15.21 -29.62 21.90
N GLU A 218 -15.21 -28.45 22.52
CA GLU A 218 -15.41 -28.29 23.96
C GLU A 218 -16.84 -28.67 24.36
N ARG A 219 -17.85 -28.20 23.65
CA ARG A 219 -19.26 -28.63 23.86
C ARG A 219 -19.46 -30.13 23.63
N GLY A 220 -18.74 -30.72 22.68
CA GLY A 220 -18.79 -32.16 22.44
C GLY A 220 -18.21 -32.98 23.60
N LYS A 221 -17.14 -32.49 24.24
CA LYS A 221 -16.56 -33.10 25.44
C LYS A 221 -17.49 -33.01 26.64
N GLU A 222 -18.05 -31.83 26.94
CA GLU A 222 -19.00 -31.64 28.03
C GLU A 222 -20.19 -32.57 27.90
N LYS A 223 -20.75 -32.70 26.69
CA LYS A 223 -21.89 -33.61 26.45
C LYS A 223 -21.49 -35.08 26.65
N SER A 224 -20.31 -35.49 26.13
CA SER A 224 -19.82 -36.87 26.32
C SER A 224 -19.55 -37.21 27.79
N GLU A 225 -19.01 -36.27 28.57
CA GLU A 225 -18.79 -36.43 30.03
C GLU A 225 -20.13 -36.54 30.76
N ALA A 226 -21.12 -35.71 30.42
CA ALA A 226 -22.46 -35.79 31.01
C ALA A 226 -23.16 -37.14 30.70
N ASP A 227 -23.11 -37.59 29.42
CA ASP A 227 -23.66 -38.88 28.98
C ASP A 227 -22.96 -40.07 29.70
N SER A 228 -21.64 -39.97 29.89
CA SER A 228 -20.88 -40.98 30.64
C SER A 228 -21.22 -41.02 32.12
N ALA A 229 -21.38 -39.84 32.73
CA ALA A 229 -21.78 -39.75 34.14
C ALA A 229 -23.20 -40.32 34.37
N GLU A 230 -24.14 -40.05 33.47
CA GLU A 230 -25.49 -40.59 33.54
C GLU A 230 -25.49 -42.10 33.30
N SER A 231 -24.73 -42.64 32.38
CA SER A 231 -24.55 -44.09 32.17
C SER A 231 -23.99 -44.78 33.37
N ASN A 232 -22.95 -44.23 34.01
CA ASN A 232 -22.37 -44.78 35.23
C ASN A 232 -23.34 -44.74 36.40
N ARG A 233 -24.16 -43.68 36.53
CA ARG A 233 -25.25 -43.59 37.52
C ARG A 233 -26.30 -44.67 37.33
N MET A 234 -26.73 -44.89 36.09
CA MET A 234 -27.70 -45.93 35.75
C MET A 234 -27.18 -47.32 36.07
N LEU A 235 -25.90 -47.62 35.74
CA LEU A 235 -25.24 -48.86 36.11
C LEU A 235 -25.17 -49.04 37.63
N GLY A 236 -24.80 -48.01 38.37
CA GLY A 236 -24.77 -48.06 39.85
C GLY A 236 -26.17 -48.36 40.46
N LEU A 237 -27.20 -47.76 39.95
CA LEU A 237 -28.59 -48.04 40.38
C LEU A 237 -29.04 -49.48 40.01
N ALA A 238 -28.63 -49.99 38.85
CA ALA A 238 -28.90 -51.38 38.44
C ALA A 238 -28.23 -52.40 39.38
N PHE A 239 -26.97 -52.19 39.77
CA PHE A 239 -26.22 -53.03 40.69
C PHE A 239 -26.82 -52.98 42.12
N GLN A 240 -27.23 -51.78 42.57
CA GLN A 240 -27.90 -51.61 43.87
C GLN A 240 -29.24 -52.36 43.90
N GLY A 241 -30.01 -52.33 42.79
CA GLY A 241 -31.28 -53.06 42.66
C GLY A 241 -31.15 -54.56 42.64
N GLN A 242 -29.97 -55.08 42.24
CA GLN A 242 -29.67 -56.51 42.22
C GLN A 242 -29.05 -57.04 43.55
N GLY A 243 -28.90 -56.19 44.55
CA GLY A 243 -28.39 -56.59 45.86
C GLY A 243 -26.92 -57.03 45.87
N GLN A 244 -26.12 -56.54 44.90
CA GLN A 244 -24.68 -56.86 44.75
C GLN A 244 -23.78 -55.73 45.30
N LEU A 245 -24.25 -55.00 46.29
CA LEU A 245 -23.49 -54.03 47.05
C LEU A 245 -23.51 -54.43 48.49
#